data_db65d9d0a7ebfb7ca8410cda6114c72a
#
_entry.id   db65d9d0a7ebfb7ca8410cda6114c72a
#
_cell.length_a   1.000
_cell.length_b   1.000
_cell.length_c   1.000
_cell.angle_alpha   90.00
_cell.angle_beta   90.00
_cell.angle_gamma   90.00
#
_symmetry.space_group_name_H-M   'P 1'
#
loop_
_entity.id
_entity.type
_entity.pdbx_description
1 polymer ?
#
loop_
_entity_poly.entity_id
_entity_poly.type
_entity_poly.pdbx_seq_one_letter_code
_entity_poly.pdbx_strand_id
1 'polypeptide(L)'
;MTKIGIFGLGNWGTALAKIWIEEGHTVSGWTIEQEVYESITMDDINKKYLENHSVKGLDVTMHLEDCLDACEIVVLALPSSVILDVVNEMIPLLKQRHVLLDLAKGLAPGDSLISDSIKNMLRDSELYNSVAVLTGPTIAPEVADGVITNALLASEDHSIAERLAERLSTSSLNLHPANDPHGAELWGAFKNVVALACGIVDGLREVGNLGGDNLKAAIFTAGFAEGCRLLPEMGASATTAFGPAGMGDLFVTATSPHGRNRRMGEKLGKGLSLKDALDEMVMVTEGVRAARMFQKRAAEMGTNVEFVNTLVLLLDDEIDAEECVRRMVCL
;
A
#
# COMPACT_ATOMS: atom_id res chain seq x y z
N MET A 1 19.32 19.06 -3.31
CA MET A 1 18.41 19.43 -2.21
C MET A 1 17.03 19.61 -2.79
N THR A 2 16.06 18.80 -2.37
CA THR A 2 14.68 18.78 -2.86
C THR A 2 13.74 19.27 -1.76
N LYS A 3 12.66 19.95 -2.13
CA LYS A 3 11.60 20.37 -1.20
C LYS A 3 10.46 19.37 -1.27
N ILE A 4 10.22 18.68 -0.17
CA ILE A 4 9.27 17.56 -0.05
C ILE A 4 8.21 17.92 0.98
N GLY A 5 6.94 17.81 0.62
CA GLY A 5 5.82 17.91 1.54
C GLY A 5 5.20 16.53 1.77
N ILE A 6 5.14 16.07 3.00
CA ILE A 6 4.55 14.79 3.37
C ILE A 6 3.18 15.03 4.01
N PHE A 7 2.14 14.57 3.35
CA PHE A 7 0.75 14.66 3.80
C PHE A 7 0.34 13.34 4.45
N GLY A 8 0.27 13.37 5.79
CA GLY A 8 0.06 12.20 6.62
C GLY A 8 1.34 11.71 7.30
N LEU A 9 1.47 12.05 8.59
CA LEU A 9 2.60 11.64 9.43
C LEU A 9 2.27 10.39 10.26
N GLY A 10 1.74 9.35 9.59
CA GLY A 10 1.68 7.99 10.13
C GLY A 10 3.06 7.31 10.12
N ASN A 11 3.11 5.98 10.37
CA ASN A 11 4.38 5.23 10.39
C ASN A 11 5.21 5.46 9.12
N TRP A 12 4.59 5.32 7.95
CA TRP A 12 5.31 5.40 6.67
C TRP A 12 5.74 6.82 6.32
N GLY A 13 4.84 7.81 6.45
CA GLY A 13 5.20 9.21 6.21
C GLY A 13 6.30 9.71 7.13
N THR A 14 6.28 9.31 8.42
CA THR A 14 7.33 9.67 9.38
C THR A 14 8.67 9.00 9.07
N ALA A 15 8.67 7.73 8.65
CA ALA A 15 9.90 7.04 8.25
C ALA A 15 10.55 7.69 7.02
N LEU A 16 9.75 8.06 6.02
CA LEU A 16 10.25 8.78 4.84
C LEU A 16 10.77 10.18 5.20
N ALA A 17 10.05 10.91 6.06
CA ALA A 17 10.52 12.21 6.54
C ALA A 17 11.94 12.11 7.13
N LYS A 18 12.14 11.12 8.03
CA LYS A 18 13.45 10.87 8.65
C LYS A 18 14.55 10.66 7.63
N ILE A 19 14.41 9.65 6.74
CA ILE A 19 15.48 9.29 5.81
C ILE A 19 15.79 10.42 4.81
N TRP A 20 14.78 11.17 4.36
CA TRP A 20 14.99 12.27 3.43
C TRP A 20 15.61 13.51 4.09
N ILE A 21 15.32 13.75 5.38
CA ILE A 21 16.03 14.77 6.15
C ILE A 21 17.52 14.39 6.31
N GLU A 22 17.82 13.13 6.62
CA GLU A 22 19.19 12.62 6.75
C GLU A 22 19.99 12.71 5.45
N GLU A 23 19.32 12.59 4.28
CA GLU A 23 19.92 12.83 2.95
C GLU A 23 20.04 14.34 2.60
N GLY A 24 19.66 15.23 3.50
CA GLY A 24 19.81 16.67 3.32
C GLY A 24 18.71 17.34 2.51
N HIS A 25 17.54 16.73 2.36
CA HIS A 25 16.36 17.37 1.79
C HIS A 25 15.68 18.31 2.78
N THR A 26 14.91 19.28 2.28
CA THR A 26 13.98 20.08 3.08
C THR A 26 12.65 19.36 3.12
N VAL A 27 12.21 18.96 4.31
CA VAL A 27 10.96 18.20 4.47
C VAL A 27 9.99 18.96 5.35
N SER A 28 8.78 19.20 4.83
CA SER A 28 7.64 19.70 5.59
C SER A 28 6.62 18.56 5.75
N GLY A 29 5.97 18.47 6.89
CA GLY A 29 5.01 17.41 7.17
C GLY A 29 3.67 17.98 7.65
N TRP A 30 2.57 17.52 7.05
CA TRP A 30 1.23 17.88 7.47
C TRP A 30 0.56 16.74 8.23
N THR A 31 -0.08 17.09 9.33
CA THR A 31 -0.90 16.16 10.13
C THR A 31 -2.15 16.84 10.65
N ILE A 32 -3.24 16.09 10.81
CA ILE A 32 -4.46 16.55 11.49
C ILE A 32 -4.47 16.18 12.97
N GLU A 33 -3.48 15.41 13.42
CA GLU A 33 -3.42 14.86 14.76
C GLU A 33 -2.61 15.78 15.68
N GLN A 34 -3.30 16.44 16.62
CA GLN A 34 -2.70 17.38 17.57
C GLN A 34 -1.55 16.74 18.35
N GLU A 35 -1.71 15.50 18.82
CA GLU A 35 -0.68 14.76 19.56
C GLU A 35 0.60 14.51 18.76
N VAL A 36 0.46 14.24 17.44
CA VAL A 36 1.60 14.06 16.52
C VAL A 36 2.31 15.38 16.31
N TYR A 37 1.56 16.46 16.05
CA TYR A 37 2.11 17.80 15.88
C TYR A 37 2.89 18.25 17.12
N GLU A 38 2.32 18.12 18.31
CA GLU A 38 2.96 18.51 19.58
C GLU A 38 4.22 17.67 19.85
N SER A 39 4.15 16.34 19.69
CA SER A 39 5.30 15.48 20.00
C SER A 39 6.49 15.74 19.06
N ILE A 40 6.24 16.01 17.78
CA ILE A 40 7.31 16.37 16.84
C ILE A 40 7.87 17.75 17.15
N THR A 41 7.01 18.74 17.41
CA THR A 41 7.44 20.12 17.69
C THR A 41 8.27 20.22 18.96
N MET A 42 7.91 19.47 20.01
CA MET A 42 8.57 19.56 21.34
C MET A 42 9.80 18.65 21.46
N ASP A 43 9.73 17.46 20.89
CA ASP A 43 10.70 16.39 21.17
C ASP A 43 11.45 15.89 19.92
N ASP A 44 11.17 16.43 18.74
CA ASP A 44 11.67 15.93 17.46
C ASP A 44 11.36 14.42 17.21
N ILE A 45 10.26 13.91 17.79
CA ILE A 45 9.88 12.48 17.73
C ILE A 45 8.37 12.36 17.50
N ASN A 46 7.98 11.48 16.58
CA ASN A 46 6.59 11.05 16.46
C ASN A 46 6.32 9.89 17.43
N LYS A 47 5.94 10.21 18.66
CA LYS A 47 5.74 9.23 19.76
C LYS A 47 4.63 8.21 19.48
N LYS A 48 3.65 8.57 18.66
CA LYS A 48 2.51 7.71 18.33
C LYS A 48 2.87 6.63 17.32
N TYR A 49 3.66 7.00 16.33
CA TYR A 49 3.85 6.15 15.15
C TYR A 49 5.28 5.63 14.97
N LEU A 50 6.29 6.36 15.47
CA LEU A 50 7.70 6.01 15.28
C LEU A 50 8.56 6.49 16.46
N GLU A 51 8.19 6.06 17.67
CA GLU A 51 8.71 6.57 18.96
C GLU A 51 10.22 6.47 19.15
N ASN A 52 10.89 5.53 18.47
CA ASN A 52 12.32 5.26 18.64
C ASN A 52 13.22 6.05 17.67
N HIS A 53 12.63 6.94 16.85
CA HIS A 53 13.35 7.62 15.78
C HIS A 53 13.14 9.13 15.85
N SER A 54 14.24 9.87 15.84
CA SER A 54 14.19 11.33 15.74
C SER A 54 13.90 11.75 14.29
N VAL A 55 13.02 12.73 14.16
CA VAL A 55 12.71 13.44 12.91
C VAL A 55 13.17 14.90 13.00
N LYS A 56 14.27 15.15 13.70
CA LYS A 56 14.82 16.49 13.88
C LYS A 56 15.07 17.15 12.53
N GLY A 57 14.51 18.34 12.36
CA GLY A 57 14.56 19.09 11.11
C GLY A 57 13.30 18.94 10.25
N LEU A 58 12.31 18.17 10.69
CA LEU A 58 10.98 18.15 10.08
C LEU A 58 10.23 19.43 10.45
N ASP A 59 9.84 20.20 9.43
CA ASP A 59 8.93 21.35 9.61
C ASP A 59 7.48 20.85 9.62
N VAL A 60 6.89 20.69 10.81
CA VAL A 60 5.57 20.10 10.97
C VAL A 60 4.50 21.19 11.07
N THR A 61 3.39 20.99 10.35
CA THR A 61 2.24 21.90 10.35
C THR A 61 0.91 21.16 10.40
N MET A 62 -0.12 21.81 10.91
CA MET A 62 -1.51 21.37 10.81
C MET A 62 -2.29 22.10 9.70
N HIS A 63 -1.65 23.01 8.99
CA HIS A 63 -2.22 23.78 7.88
C HIS A 63 -1.74 23.19 6.53
N LEU A 64 -2.68 22.69 5.75
CA LEU A 64 -2.41 22.04 4.47
C LEU A 64 -1.70 22.98 3.50
N GLU A 65 -2.11 24.24 3.44
CA GLU A 65 -1.55 25.27 2.57
C GLU A 65 -0.06 25.54 2.85
N ASP A 66 0.34 25.63 4.13
CA ASP A 66 1.73 25.88 4.51
C ASP A 66 2.66 24.75 4.01
N CYS A 67 2.22 23.49 4.14
CA CYS A 67 2.97 22.34 3.67
C CYS A 67 3.07 22.32 2.13
N LEU A 68 1.99 22.65 1.39
CA LEU A 68 1.99 22.75 -0.07
C LEU A 68 2.90 23.89 -0.55
N ASP A 69 2.87 25.04 0.08
CA ASP A 69 3.70 26.18 -0.34
C ASP A 69 5.18 25.92 -0.13
N ALA A 70 5.54 25.09 0.84
CA ALA A 70 6.92 24.75 1.18
C ALA A 70 7.54 23.70 0.22
N CYS A 71 6.75 22.99 -0.62
CA CYS A 71 7.23 21.81 -1.35
C CYS A 71 7.15 21.92 -2.88
N GLU A 72 7.80 20.97 -3.56
CA GLU A 72 7.72 20.67 -5.00
C GLU A 72 7.14 19.25 -5.20
N ILE A 73 7.52 18.31 -4.33
CA ILE A 73 7.02 16.94 -4.35
C ILE A 73 5.99 16.80 -3.22
N VAL A 74 4.76 16.46 -3.60
CA VAL A 74 3.61 16.27 -2.71
C VAL A 74 3.46 14.79 -2.46
N VAL A 75 3.92 14.31 -1.31
CA VAL A 75 3.89 12.90 -0.93
C VAL A 75 2.62 12.60 -0.15
N LEU A 76 1.74 11.79 -0.73
CA LEU A 76 0.43 11.42 -0.16
C LEU A 76 0.57 10.13 0.66
N ALA A 77 0.94 10.26 1.94
CA ALA A 77 1.10 9.15 2.89
C ALA A 77 -0.18 8.92 3.72
N LEU A 78 -1.31 8.88 3.04
CA LEU A 78 -2.65 8.87 3.61
C LEU A 78 -3.33 7.50 3.46
N PRO A 79 -4.28 7.15 4.35
CA PRO A 79 -5.15 5.99 4.11
C PRO A 79 -5.97 6.14 2.83
N SER A 80 -6.15 5.03 2.10
CA SER A 80 -6.91 4.98 0.84
C SER A 80 -8.35 5.50 0.97
N SER A 81 -8.93 5.45 2.17
CA SER A 81 -10.29 5.92 2.44
C SER A 81 -10.46 7.44 2.49
N VAL A 82 -9.38 8.20 2.71
CA VAL A 82 -9.44 9.67 2.89
C VAL A 82 -8.60 10.44 1.87
N ILE A 83 -7.74 9.76 1.13
CA ILE A 83 -6.76 10.40 0.25
C ILE A 83 -7.40 11.30 -0.81
N LEU A 84 -8.53 10.88 -1.39
CA LEU A 84 -9.22 11.67 -2.41
C LEU A 84 -9.89 12.93 -1.82
N ASP A 85 -10.39 12.86 -0.60
CA ASP A 85 -10.96 14.02 0.08
C ASP A 85 -9.87 15.08 0.34
N VAL A 86 -8.69 14.63 0.81
CA VAL A 86 -7.54 15.53 1.01
C VAL A 86 -7.02 16.10 -0.31
N VAL A 87 -6.94 15.29 -1.37
CA VAL A 87 -6.56 15.80 -2.71
C VAL A 87 -7.57 16.84 -3.20
N ASN A 88 -8.86 16.64 -2.95
CA ASN A 88 -9.88 17.63 -3.31
C ASN A 88 -9.67 18.98 -2.60
N GLU A 89 -9.28 18.96 -1.33
CA GLU A 89 -8.91 20.17 -0.60
C GLU A 89 -7.62 20.81 -1.13
N MET A 90 -6.68 20.02 -1.66
CA MET A 90 -5.43 20.51 -2.27
C MET A 90 -5.62 21.19 -3.62
N ILE A 91 -6.58 20.75 -4.43
CA ILE A 91 -6.79 21.21 -5.81
C ILE A 91 -6.71 22.73 -5.98
N PRO A 92 -7.45 23.56 -5.19
CA PRO A 92 -7.39 25.02 -5.34
C PRO A 92 -6.03 25.65 -4.97
N LEU A 93 -5.18 24.89 -4.28
CA LEU A 93 -3.87 25.32 -3.79
C LEU A 93 -2.69 24.79 -4.61
N LEU A 94 -2.96 23.78 -5.46
CA LEU A 94 -1.93 23.18 -6.29
C LEU A 94 -1.34 24.18 -7.29
N LYS A 95 -0.02 24.10 -7.45
CA LYS A 95 0.75 24.88 -8.40
C LYS A 95 1.35 23.95 -9.46
N GLN A 96 1.60 24.43 -10.65
CA GLN A 96 2.16 23.63 -11.76
C GLN A 96 3.48 22.92 -11.42
N ARG A 97 4.24 23.45 -10.44
CA ARG A 97 5.49 22.83 -9.97
C ARG A 97 5.30 21.56 -9.17
N HIS A 98 4.09 21.32 -8.62
CA HIS A 98 3.85 20.18 -7.75
C HIS A 98 3.77 18.89 -8.56
N VAL A 99 4.49 17.86 -8.08
CA VAL A 99 4.37 16.48 -8.54
C VAL A 99 3.77 15.67 -7.38
N LEU A 100 2.66 14.99 -7.62
CA LEU A 100 1.99 14.18 -6.61
C LEU A 100 2.59 12.77 -6.61
N LEU A 101 2.97 12.29 -5.43
CA LEU A 101 3.50 10.93 -5.23
C LEU A 101 2.58 10.17 -4.28
N ASP A 102 1.79 9.27 -4.83
CA ASP A 102 0.87 8.42 -4.06
C ASP A 102 1.60 7.23 -3.44
N LEU A 103 1.36 7.03 -2.14
CA LEU A 103 1.91 5.91 -1.35
C LEU A 103 0.84 4.94 -0.87
N ALA A 104 -0.42 5.17 -1.19
CA ALA A 104 -1.51 4.35 -0.69
C ALA A 104 -1.47 2.93 -1.29
N LYS A 105 -1.77 1.94 -0.45
CA LYS A 105 -1.73 0.51 -0.82
C LYS A 105 -3.14 -0.08 -0.90
N GLY A 106 -4.07 0.66 -1.46
CA GLY A 106 -5.46 0.25 -1.54
C GLY A 106 -6.17 0.84 -2.74
N LEU A 107 -7.47 0.65 -2.77
CA LEU A 107 -8.34 1.16 -3.82
C LEU A 107 -9.09 2.40 -3.34
N ALA A 108 -9.34 3.31 -4.25
CA ALA A 108 -10.20 4.44 -4.03
C ALA A 108 -11.68 3.99 -3.81
N PRO A 109 -12.57 4.85 -3.28
CA PRO A 109 -14.00 4.60 -3.29
C PRO A 109 -14.50 4.25 -4.71
N GLY A 110 -15.39 3.25 -4.81
CA GLY A 110 -15.87 2.76 -6.11
C GLY A 110 -14.93 1.79 -6.82
N ASP A 111 -13.92 1.26 -6.10
CA ASP A 111 -12.97 0.24 -6.58
C ASP A 111 -12.11 0.67 -7.77
N SER A 112 -11.88 1.99 -7.92
CA SER A 112 -10.95 2.56 -8.89
C SER A 112 -9.53 2.64 -8.31
N LEU A 113 -8.53 2.77 -9.19
CA LEU A 113 -7.16 3.08 -8.78
C LEU A 113 -7.09 4.52 -8.26
N ILE A 114 -6.28 4.72 -7.24
CA ILE A 114 -6.14 6.04 -6.60
C ILE A 114 -5.48 7.02 -7.56
N SER A 115 -4.41 6.61 -8.25
CA SER A 115 -3.72 7.46 -9.23
C SER A 115 -4.64 7.92 -10.36
N ASP A 116 -5.52 7.05 -10.87
CA ASP A 116 -6.49 7.40 -11.90
C ASP A 116 -7.55 8.37 -11.37
N SER A 117 -8.02 8.13 -10.15
CA SER A 117 -8.97 9.03 -9.49
C SER A 117 -8.38 10.42 -9.31
N ILE A 118 -7.13 10.52 -8.83
CA ILE A 118 -6.41 11.80 -8.70
C ILE A 118 -6.25 12.49 -10.05
N LYS A 119 -5.82 11.77 -11.10
CA LYS A 119 -5.68 12.34 -12.46
C LYS A 119 -6.99 12.86 -13.01
N ASN A 120 -8.11 12.15 -12.78
CA ASN A 120 -9.43 12.60 -13.18
C ASN A 120 -9.82 13.90 -12.45
N MET A 121 -9.63 13.97 -11.13
CA MET A 121 -9.90 15.19 -10.34
C MET A 121 -9.07 16.38 -10.82
N LEU A 122 -7.78 16.16 -11.09
CA LEU A 122 -6.90 17.19 -11.63
C LEU A 122 -7.40 17.67 -12.99
N ARG A 123 -7.70 16.77 -13.92
CA ARG A 123 -8.20 17.09 -15.26
C ARG A 123 -9.53 17.86 -15.22
N ASP A 124 -10.45 17.44 -14.35
CA ASP A 124 -11.75 18.12 -14.19
C ASP A 124 -11.60 19.53 -13.61
N SER A 125 -10.46 19.81 -12.97
CA SER A 125 -10.06 21.12 -12.45
C SER A 125 -9.09 21.87 -13.37
N GLU A 126 -8.89 21.41 -14.61
CA GLU A 126 -7.95 21.98 -15.59
C GLU A 126 -6.49 22.03 -15.11
N LEU A 127 -6.11 21.10 -14.21
CA LEU A 127 -4.75 20.95 -13.71
C LEU A 127 -4.04 19.80 -14.43
N TYR A 128 -2.74 19.94 -14.67
CA TYR A 128 -1.89 19.00 -15.42
C TYR A 128 -0.68 18.55 -14.62
N ASN A 129 -0.84 18.45 -13.29
CA ASN A 129 0.19 17.99 -12.41
C ASN A 129 0.49 16.50 -12.66
N SER A 130 1.77 16.15 -12.64
CA SER A 130 2.19 14.75 -12.77
C SER A 130 1.82 13.95 -11.51
N VAL A 131 1.39 12.71 -11.71
CA VAL A 131 1.10 11.75 -10.65
C VAL A 131 2.02 10.56 -10.80
N ALA A 132 2.66 10.17 -9.71
CA ALA A 132 3.48 8.97 -9.60
C ALA A 132 3.01 8.13 -8.41
N VAL A 133 3.37 6.85 -8.41
CA VAL A 133 3.04 5.87 -7.36
C VAL A 133 4.34 5.29 -6.83
N LEU A 134 4.46 5.16 -5.51
CA LEU A 134 5.58 4.46 -4.86
C LEU A 134 5.04 3.27 -4.07
N THR A 135 5.50 2.06 -4.40
CA THR A 135 5.10 0.83 -3.73
C THR A 135 6.24 -0.19 -3.68
N GLY A 136 6.15 -1.13 -2.75
CA GLY A 136 7.17 -2.16 -2.56
C GLY A 136 7.19 -2.67 -1.13
N PRO A 137 8.13 -3.56 -0.79
CA PRO A 137 8.32 -4.11 0.55
C PRO A 137 8.89 -3.03 1.48
N THR A 138 8.02 -2.18 2.03
CA THR A 138 8.39 -0.99 2.77
C THR A 138 7.81 -1.03 4.19
N ILE A 139 8.45 -1.80 5.08
CA ILE A 139 8.13 -1.82 6.51
C ILE A 139 8.72 -0.56 7.15
N ALA A 140 7.87 0.36 7.58
CA ALA A 140 8.28 1.69 8.01
C ALA A 140 9.37 1.71 9.11
N PRO A 141 9.28 0.93 10.20
CA PRO A 141 10.37 0.84 11.18
C PRO A 141 11.71 0.39 10.56
N GLU A 142 11.71 -0.62 9.71
CA GLU A 142 12.93 -1.12 9.06
C GLU A 142 13.57 -0.06 8.14
N VAL A 143 12.75 0.68 7.39
CA VAL A 143 13.23 1.79 6.57
C VAL A 143 13.83 2.90 7.45
N ALA A 144 13.19 3.22 8.57
CA ALA A 144 13.70 4.20 9.53
C ALA A 144 15.00 3.74 10.21
N ASP A 145 15.19 2.44 10.39
CA ASP A 145 16.43 1.81 10.88
C ASP A 145 17.56 1.77 9.83
N GLY A 146 17.27 2.17 8.59
CA GLY A 146 18.25 2.14 7.49
C GLY A 146 18.46 0.76 6.87
N VAL A 147 17.51 -0.17 7.05
CA VAL A 147 17.52 -1.47 6.36
C VAL A 147 17.40 -1.25 4.85
N ILE A 148 18.29 -1.88 4.07
CA ILE A 148 18.29 -1.73 2.61
C ILE A 148 16.93 -2.18 2.05
N THR A 149 16.26 -1.25 1.40
CA THR A 149 14.92 -1.43 0.87
C THR A 149 14.88 -1.07 -0.62
N ASN A 150 14.23 -1.92 -1.42
CA ASN A 150 13.96 -1.63 -2.82
C ASN A 150 12.46 -1.37 -3.00
N ALA A 151 12.11 -0.28 -3.69
CA ALA A 151 10.73 0.05 -4.01
C ALA A 151 10.59 0.45 -5.49
N LEU A 152 9.40 0.27 -6.05
CA LEU A 152 9.06 0.72 -7.39
C LEU A 152 8.51 2.15 -7.29
N LEU A 153 9.01 3.04 -8.14
CA LEU A 153 8.46 4.37 -8.36
C LEU A 153 7.96 4.45 -9.80
N ALA A 154 6.66 4.49 -9.98
CA ALA A 154 6.03 4.39 -11.30
C ALA A 154 5.25 5.66 -11.67
N SER A 155 5.35 6.06 -12.94
CA SER A 155 4.53 7.13 -13.54
C SER A 155 4.28 6.78 -15.00
N GLU A 156 3.15 7.24 -15.58
CA GLU A 156 2.91 7.07 -17.02
C GLU A 156 3.99 7.74 -17.87
N ASP A 157 4.48 8.91 -17.43
CA ASP A 157 5.68 9.52 -17.98
C ASP A 157 6.91 8.96 -17.25
N HIS A 158 7.63 8.06 -17.94
CA HIS A 158 8.83 7.43 -17.39
C HIS A 158 9.90 8.45 -16.95
N SER A 159 10.01 9.59 -17.64
CA SER A 159 10.96 10.64 -17.27
C SER A 159 10.67 11.27 -15.91
N ILE A 160 9.40 11.30 -15.50
CA ILE A 160 8.99 11.72 -14.15
C ILE A 160 9.45 10.67 -13.12
N ALA A 161 9.22 9.38 -13.41
CA ALA A 161 9.65 8.30 -12.53
C ALA A 161 11.18 8.28 -12.33
N GLU A 162 11.95 8.41 -13.41
CA GLU A 162 13.42 8.49 -13.35
C GLU A 162 13.90 9.68 -12.52
N ARG A 163 13.37 10.87 -12.79
CA ARG A 163 13.74 12.10 -12.07
C ARG A 163 13.38 12.03 -10.58
N LEU A 164 12.22 11.46 -10.23
CA LEU A 164 11.84 11.28 -8.83
C LEU A 164 12.70 10.21 -8.16
N ALA A 165 12.95 9.08 -8.83
CA ALA A 165 13.80 8.02 -8.29
C ALA A 165 15.23 8.51 -8.01
N GLU A 166 15.83 9.28 -8.93
CA GLU A 166 17.14 9.88 -8.75
C GLU A 166 17.17 10.85 -7.54
N ARG A 167 16.10 11.64 -7.37
CA ARG A 167 16.04 12.67 -6.31
C ARG A 167 15.69 12.12 -4.93
N LEU A 168 14.94 11.01 -4.85
CA LEU A 168 14.36 10.48 -3.61
C LEU A 168 15.01 9.19 -3.12
N SER A 169 15.85 8.53 -3.94
CA SER A 169 16.66 7.40 -3.46
C SER A 169 17.65 7.87 -2.41
N THR A 170 17.92 7.02 -1.43
CA THR A 170 18.87 7.24 -0.35
C THR A 170 19.91 6.11 -0.32
N SER A 171 20.85 6.14 0.58
CA SER A 171 21.81 5.05 0.77
C SER A 171 21.13 3.71 1.16
N SER A 172 19.92 3.75 1.74
CA SER A 172 19.17 2.57 2.19
C SER A 172 17.85 2.35 1.43
N LEU A 173 17.27 3.37 0.80
CA LEU A 173 16.05 3.25 -0.01
C LEU A 173 16.38 3.41 -1.50
N ASN A 174 16.37 2.29 -2.24
CA ASN A 174 16.59 2.29 -3.68
C ASN A 174 15.25 2.33 -4.41
N LEU A 175 15.01 3.38 -5.19
CA LEU A 175 13.79 3.54 -5.97
C LEU A 175 14.05 3.15 -7.43
N HIS A 176 13.29 2.17 -7.93
CA HIS A 176 13.39 1.67 -9.31
C HIS A 176 12.32 2.36 -10.16
N PRO A 177 12.71 3.20 -11.14
CA PRO A 177 11.75 3.87 -12.01
C PRO A 177 11.05 2.90 -12.94
N ALA A 178 9.74 3.11 -13.16
CA ALA A 178 8.91 2.33 -14.06
C ALA A 178 7.84 3.19 -14.73
N ASN A 179 7.27 2.67 -15.82
CA ASN A 179 6.15 3.32 -16.54
C ASN A 179 4.82 2.59 -16.35
N ASP A 180 4.66 1.85 -15.25
CA ASP A 180 3.49 1.04 -14.96
C ASP A 180 2.88 1.39 -13.58
N PRO A 181 2.30 2.59 -13.42
CA PRO A 181 1.62 2.95 -12.17
C PRO A 181 0.40 2.06 -11.90
N HIS A 182 -0.35 1.64 -12.94
CA HIS A 182 -1.48 0.73 -12.80
C HIS A 182 -1.08 -0.61 -12.20
N GLY A 183 -0.04 -1.24 -12.76
CA GLY A 183 0.48 -2.50 -12.22
C GLY A 183 1.01 -2.36 -10.81
N ALA A 184 1.63 -1.23 -10.49
CA ALA A 184 2.10 -0.92 -9.14
C ALA A 184 0.95 -0.93 -8.11
N GLU A 185 -0.17 -0.25 -8.40
CA GLU A 185 -1.35 -0.20 -7.53
C GLU A 185 -2.11 -1.52 -7.51
N LEU A 186 -2.32 -2.16 -8.67
CA LEU A 186 -3.02 -3.46 -8.75
C LEU A 186 -2.30 -4.53 -7.93
N TRP A 187 -0.98 -4.65 -8.04
CA TRP A 187 -0.19 -5.56 -7.21
C TRP A 187 -0.24 -5.16 -5.74
N GLY A 188 -0.19 -3.85 -5.43
CA GLY A 188 -0.35 -3.31 -4.09
C GLY A 188 -1.68 -3.69 -3.42
N ALA A 189 -2.75 -3.82 -4.20
CA ALA A 189 -4.06 -4.31 -3.74
C ALA A 189 -4.12 -5.84 -3.69
N PHE A 190 -3.67 -6.52 -4.76
CA PHE A 190 -3.78 -7.98 -4.91
C PHE A 190 -2.96 -8.76 -3.88
N LYS A 191 -1.77 -8.26 -3.50
CA LYS A 191 -0.96 -8.88 -2.44
C LYS A 191 -1.72 -9.09 -1.13
N ASN A 192 -2.66 -8.20 -0.82
CA ASN A 192 -3.47 -8.28 0.41
C ASN A 192 -4.42 -9.48 0.38
N VAL A 193 -4.90 -9.86 -0.81
CA VAL A 193 -5.72 -11.08 -1.03
C VAL A 193 -4.89 -12.32 -0.74
N VAL A 194 -3.69 -12.41 -1.31
CA VAL A 194 -2.80 -13.56 -1.10
C VAL A 194 -2.30 -13.63 0.35
N ALA A 195 -1.99 -12.48 0.97
CA ALA A 195 -1.57 -12.43 2.36
C ALA A 195 -2.69 -12.91 3.32
N LEU A 196 -3.94 -12.59 3.02
CA LEU A 196 -5.10 -13.08 3.77
C LEU A 196 -5.19 -14.61 3.65
N ALA A 197 -5.06 -15.17 2.44
CA ALA A 197 -5.06 -16.61 2.21
C ALA A 197 -3.89 -17.34 2.91
N CYS A 198 -2.70 -16.74 2.90
CA CYS A 198 -1.56 -17.27 3.69
C CYS A 198 -1.83 -17.27 5.19
N GLY A 199 -2.54 -16.26 5.70
CA GLY A 199 -2.97 -16.19 7.09
C GLY A 199 -3.95 -17.30 7.47
N ILE A 200 -4.84 -17.71 6.56
CA ILE A 200 -5.76 -18.85 6.80
C ILE A 200 -4.96 -20.13 7.13
N VAL A 201 -3.86 -20.37 6.39
CA VAL A 201 -2.97 -21.51 6.65
C VAL A 201 -2.33 -21.44 8.04
N ASP A 202 -1.94 -20.23 8.46
CA ASP A 202 -1.39 -20.02 9.80
C ASP A 202 -2.43 -20.33 10.90
N GLY A 203 -3.67 -19.87 10.71
CA GLY A 203 -4.78 -20.15 11.62
C GLY A 203 -5.10 -21.64 11.72
N LEU A 204 -5.16 -22.34 10.59
CA LEU A 204 -5.35 -23.80 10.56
C LEU A 204 -4.24 -24.54 11.31
N ARG A 205 -2.99 -24.10 11.18
CA ARG A 205 -1.85 -24.67 11.92
C ARG A 205 -2.02 -24.54 13.44
N GLU A 206 -2.48 -23.38 13.91
CA GLU A 206 -2.65 -23.14 15.35
C GLU A 206 -3.74 -24.01 15.99
N VAL A 207 -4.78 -24.36 15.23
CA VAL A 207 -5.84 -25.27 15.72
C VAL A 207 -5.53 -26.75 15.48
N GLY A 208 -4.33 -27.07 15.01
CA GLY A 208 -3.86 -28.45 14.85
C GLY A 208 -4.37 -29.17 13.60
N ASN A 209 -4.83 -28.39 12.60
CA ASN A 209 -5.31 -28.90 11.32
C ASN A 209 -4.22 -28.86 10.22
N LEU A 210 -4.65 -28.79 8.95
CA LEU A 210 -3.81 -28.87 7.75
C LEU A 210 -2.68 -27.81 7.61
N GLY A 211 -2.56 -26.82 8.49
CA GLY A 211 -1.60 -25.73 8.36
C GLY A 211 -0.13 -26.19 8.34
N GLY A 212 0.70 -25.50 7.55
CA GLY A 212 2.14 -25.77 7.49
C GLY A 212 2.83 -24.98 6.40
N ASP A 213 4.18 -24.97 6.44
CA ASP A 213 4.99 -24.14 5.54
C ASP A 213 4.85 -24.58 4.07
N ASN A 214 4.72 -25.88 3.79
CA ASN A 214 4.50 -26.40 2.44
C ASN A 214 3.15 -25.93 1.87
N LEU A 215 2.07 -25.99 2.67
CA LEU A 215 0.77 -25.52 2.24
C LEU A 215 0.78 -24.00 2.05
N LYS A 216 1.43 -23.25 2.93
CA LYS A 216 1.58 -21.80 2.79
C LYS A 216 2.32 -21.43 1.51
N ALA A 217 3.40 -22.15 1.16
CA ALA A 217 4.11 -21.96 -0.09
C ALA A 217 3.22 -22.29 -1.30
N ALA A 218 2.41 -23.33 -1.24
CA ALA A 218 1.47 -23.68 -2.31
C ALA A 218 0.39 -22.58 -2.50
N ILE A 219 -0.21 -22.09 -1.42
CA ILE A 219 -1.17 -20.97 -1.43
C ILE A 219 -0.54 -19.69 -1.99
N PHE A 220 0.66 -19.33 -1.51
CA PHE A 220 1.41 -18.19 -2.02
C PHE A 220 1.64 -18.29 -3.53
N THR A 221 2.10 -19.46 -4.00
CA THR A 221 2.40 -19.69 -5.43
C THR A 221 1.13 -19.67 -6.28
N ALA A 222 0.02 -20.29 -5.82
CA ALA A 222 -1.25 -20.29 -6.53
C ALA A 222 -1.80 -18.86 -6.67
N GLY A 223 -1.82 -18.09 -5.58
CA GLY A 223 -2.26 -16.69 -5.61
C GLY A 223 -1.38 -15.81 -6.49
N PHE A 224 -0.04 -15.94 -6.40
CA PHE A 224 0.87 -15.21 -7.28
C PHE A 224 0.66 -15.56 -8.76
N ALA A 225 0.50 -16.84 -9.09
CA ALA A 225 0.23 -17.28 -10.44
C ALA A 225 -1.11 -16.74 -11.00
N GLU A 226 -2.16 -16.68 -10.16
CA GLU A 226 -3.42 -16.04 -10.57
C GLU A 226 -3.24 -14.54 -10.81
N GLY A 227 -2.54 -13.83 -9.95
CA GLY A 227 -2.20 -12.41 -10.16
C GLY A 227 -1.44 -12.17 -11.45
N CYS A 228 -0.47 -13.05 -11.79
CA CYS A 228 0.27 -12.97 -13.06
C CYS A 228 -0.61 -13.17 -14.30
N ARG A 229 -1.75 -13.85 -14.18
CA ARG A 229 -2.73 -14.00 -15.28
C ARG A 229 -3.73 -12.84 -15.32
N LEU A 230 -4.29 -12.50 -14.16
CA LEU A 230 -5.38 -11.52 -14.04
C LEU A 230 -4.91 -10.08 -14.27
N LEU A 231 -3.85 -9.66 -13.59
CA LEU A 231 -3.51 -8.23 -13.55
C LEU A 231 -3.07 -7.65 -14.90
N PRO A 232 -2.38 -8.40 -15.80
CA PRO A 232 -2.15 -7.92 -17.16
C PRO A 232 -3.43 -7.66 -17.96
N GLU A 233 -4.49 -8.45 -17.77
CA GLU A 233 -5.78 -8.20 -18.40
C GLU A 233 -6.46 -6.92 -17.87
N MET A 234 -6.09 -6.50 -16.65
CA MET A 234 -6.51 -5.24 -16.05
C MET A 234 -5.58 -4.05 -16.38
N GLY A 235 -4.60 -4.24 -17.27
CA GLY A 235 -3.71 -3.18 -17.75
C GLY A 235 -2.34 -3.11 -17.05
N ALA A 236 -2.03 -4.01 -16.12
CA ALA A 236 -0.70 -4.09 -15.52
C ALA A 236 0.34 -4.63 -16.51
N SER A 237 1.58 -4.13 -16.44
CA SER A 237 2.69 -4.78 -17.12
C SER A 237 3.01 -6.15 -16.48
N ALA A 238 3.17 -7.18 -17.29
CA ALA A 238 3.53 -8.52 -16.80
C ALA A 238 4.87 -8.52 -16.04
N THR A 239 5.78 -7.61 -16.36
CA THR A 239 7.09 -7.52 -15.70
C THR A 239 7.01 -6.96 -14.28
N THR A 240 6.01 -6.15 -13.95
CA THR A 240 5.80 -5.58 -12.62
C THR A 240 5.60 -6.67 -11.55
N ALA A 241 5.05 -7.81 -11.94
CA ALA A 241 4.89 -8.99 -11.08
C ALA A 241 6.20 -9.42 -10.41
N PHE A 242 7.31 -9.37 -11.13
CA PHE A 242 8.61 -9.90 -10.69
C PHE A 242 9.51 -8.87 -10.01
N GLY A 243 9.02 -7.65 -9.84
CA GLY A 243 9.71 -6.53 -9.21
C GLY A 243 9.32 -6.31 -7.74
N PRO A 244 9.78 -5.18 -7.17
CA PRO A 244 9.46 -4.81 -5.78
C PRO A 244 7.96 -4.68 -5.51
N ALA A 245 7.18 -4.14 -6.46
CA ALA A 245 5.72 -3.92 -6.30
C ALA A 245 4.91 -5.24 -6.31
N GLY A 246 5.35 -6.24 -7.08
CA GLY A 246 4.72 -7.56 -7.17
C GLY A 246 5.28 -8.53 -6.13
N MET A 247 6.22 -9.39 -6.55
CA MET A 247 6.79 -10.46 -5.71
C MET A 247 7.39 -9.93 -4.41
N GLY A 248 8.10 -8.80 -4.44
CA GLY A 248 8.77 -8.26 -3.25
C GLY A 248 7.78 -7.88 -2.15
N ASP A 249 6.80 -7.05 -2.47
CA ASP A 249 5.79 -6.59 -1.49
C ASP A 249 4.82 -7.72 -1.08
N LEU A 250 4.52 -8.63 -2.01
CA LEU A 250 3.73 -9.83 -1.72
C LEU A 250 4.45 -10.72 -0.70
N PHE A 251 5.75 -11.00 -0.91
CA PHE A 251 6.54 -11.84 0.01
C PHE A 251 6.52 -11.29 1.43
N VAL A 252 6.86 -10.01 1.59
CA VAL A 252 6.87 -9.36 2.91
C VAL A 252 5.48 -9.36 3.55
N THR A 253 4.42 -9.05 2.77
CA THR A 253 3.05 -8.97 3.30
C THR A 253 2.51 -10.34 3.73
N ALA A 254 2.82 -11.40 2.99
CA ALA A 254 2.37 -12.76 3.27
C ALA A 254 3.14 -13.44 4.42
N THR A 255 4.41 -13.04 4.64
CA THR A 255 5.29 -13.69 5.63
C THR A 255 5.44 -12.90 6.93
N SER A 256 5.25 -11.58 6.91
CA SER A 256 5.38 -10.74 8.10
C SER A 256 4.32 -11.08 9.16
N PRO A 257 4.73 -11.30 10.43
CA PRO A 257 3.80 -11.59 11.53
C PRO A 257 2.91 -10.40 11.90
N HIS A 258 3.26 -9.21 11.45
CA HIS A 258 2.57 -7.96 11.79
C HIS A 258 1.51 -7.54 10.76
N GLY A 259 1.36 -8.27 9.65
CA GLY A 259 0.43 -7.95 8.58
C GLY A 259 -1.04 -8.05 8.98
N ARG A 260 -1.82 -6.96 8.83
CA ARG A 260 -3.26 -6.94 9.18
C ARG A 260 -4.07 -7.96 8.39
N ASN A 261 -3.84 -8.07 7.08
CA ASN A 261 -4.53 -9.04 6.22
C ASN A 261 -4.18 -10.48 6.61
N ARG A 262 -2.90 -10.76 6.92
CA ARG A 262 -2.49 -12.07 7.41
C ARG A 262 -3.19 -12.41 8.74
N ARG A 263 -3.27 -11.48 9.71
CA ARG A 263 -3.98 -11.68 10.98
C ARG A 263 -5.49 -11.91 10.78
N MET A 264 -6.11 -11.25 9.83
CA MET A 264 -7.50 -11.54 9.46
C MET A 264 -7.62 -12.98 8.96
N GLY A 265 -6.73 -13.41 8.07
CA GLY A 265 -6.69 -14.80 7.61
C GLY A 265 -6.49 -15.80 8.74
N GLU A 266 -5.61 -15.52 9.71
CA GLU A 266 -5.41 -16.36 10.90
C GLU A 266 -6.72 -16.58 11.68
N LYS A 267 -7.52 -15.52 11.84
CA LYS A 267 -8.82 -15.63 12.53
C LYS A 267 -9.81 -16.50 11.75
N LEU A 268 -9.90 -16.30 10.43
CA LEU A 268 -10.73 -17.13 9.55
C LEU A 268 -10.25 -18.61 9.57
N GLY A 269 -8.93 -18.82 9.53
CA GLY A 269 -8.32 -20.15 9.64
C GLY A 269 -8.60 -20.87 10.95
N LYS A 270 -8.85 -20.12 12.03
CA LYS A 270 -9.28 -20.65 13.33
C LYS A 270 -10.79 -20.94 13.40
N GLY A 271 -11.52 -20.68 12.33
CA GLY A 271 -12.95 -20.94 12.20
C GLY A 271 -13.85 -19.79 12.62
N LEU A 272 -13.34 -18.56 12.78
CA LEU A 272 -14.20 -17.41 12.99
C LEU A 272 -14.91 -17.05 11.67
N SER A 273 -16.17 -16.61 11.77
CA SER A 273 -16.86 -15.98 10.64
C SER A 273 -16.17 -14.65 10.27
N LEU A 274 -16.36 -14.17 9.03
CA LEU A 274 -15.83 -12.84 8.65
C LEU A 274 -16.33 -11.75 9.60
N LYS A 275 -17.60 -11.81 10.01
CA LYS A 275 -18.19 -10.85 10.94
C LYS A 275 -17.47 -10.83 12.28
N ASP A 276 -17.31 -12.01 12.91
CA ASP A 276 -16.67 -12.10 14.22
C ASP A 276 -15.19 -11.70 14.15
N ALA A 277 -14.51 -12.07 13.07
CA ALA A 277 -13.13 -11.69 12.83
C ALA A 277 -12.95 -10.15 12.67
N LEU A 278 -13.91 -9.48 12.01
CA LEU A 278 -13.93 -8.02 11.87
C LEU A 278 -14.23 -7.33 13.20
N ASP A 279 -15.15 -7.86 14.02
CA ASP A 279 -15.52 -7.30 15.33
C ASP A 279 -14.33 -7.33 16.31
N GLU A 280 -13.42 -8.28 16.15
CA GLU A 280 -12.17 -8.38 16.93
C GLU A 280 -11.03 -7.51 16.38
N MET A 281 -11.19 -6.89 15.22
CA MET A 281 -10.17 -6.06 14.59
C MET A 281 -10.58 -4.59 14.59
N VAL A 282 -9.70 -3.74 15.08
CA VAL A 282 -9.93 -2.27 15.19
C VAL A 282 -10.03 -1.59 13.81
N MET A 283 -9.62 -2.27 12.71
CA MET A 283 -9.54 -1.65 11.37
C MET A 283 -10.00 -2.63 10.29
N VAL A 284 -10.74 -2.12 9.31
CA VAL A 284 -11.13 -2.87 8.09
C VAL A 284 -9.88 -3.32 7.35
N THR A 285 -9.86 -4.60 6.95
CA THR A 285 -8.76 -5.17 6.18
C THR A 285 -8.97 -4.94 4.68
N GLU A 286 -7.98 -4.35 4.05
CA GLU A 286 -7.99 -4.06 2.61
C GLU A 286 -8.13 -5.34 1.75
N GLY A 287 -7.64 -6.48 2.25
CA GLY A 287 -7.68 -7.76 1.54
C GLY A 287 -9.08 -8.30 1.28
N VAL A 288 -10.01 -8.09 2.21
CA VAL A 288 -11.42 -8.49 2.04
C VAL A 288 -12.09 -7.69 0.91
N ARG A 289 -11.91 -6.37 0.94
CA ARG A 289 -12.42 -5.48 -0.11
C ARG A 289 -11.77 -5.78 -1.46
N ALA A 290 -10.47 -5.98 -1.48
CA ALA A 290 -9.72 -6.30 -2.69
C ALA A 290 -10.17 -7.62 -3.32
N ALA A 291 -10.38 -8.69 -2.53
CA ALA A 291 -10.87 -9.97 -3.03
C ALA A 291 -12.21 -9.80 -3.77
N ARG A 292 -13.18 -9.11 -3.17
CA ARG A 292 -14.49 -8.85 -3.79
C ARG A 292 -14.38 -8.01 -5.06
N MET A 293 -13.50 -6.99 -5.06
CA MET A 293 -13.26 -6.16 -6.24
C MET A 293 -12.65 -6.98 -7.39
N PHE A 294 -11.61 -7.78 -7.11
CA PHE A 294 -10.98 -8.61 -8.15
C PHE A 294 -11.95 -9.66 -8.70
N GLN A 295 -12.79 -10.29 -7.85
CA GLN A 295 -13.82 -11.19 -8.29
C GLN A 295 -14.81 -10.50 -9.25
N LYS A 296 -15.32 -9.33 -8.85
CA LYS A 296 -16.26 -8.54 -9.68
C LYS A 296 -15.64 -8.16 -11.02
N ARG A 297 -14.42 -7.61 -11.01
CA ARG A 297 -13.72 -7.20 -12.24
C ARG A 297 -13.44 -8.37 -13.16
N ALA A 298 -12.99 -9.50 -12.62
CA ALA A 298 -12.78 -10.71 -13.40
C ALA A 298 -14.07 -11.20 -14.05
N ALA A 299 -15.20 -11.19 -13.33
CA ALA A 299 -16.49 -11.53 -13.87
C ALA A 299 -16.94 -10.59 -15.02
N GLU A 300 -16.71 -9.27 -14.87
CA GLU A 300 -17.01 -8.27 -15.92
C GLU A 300 -16.17 -8.51 -17.19
N MET A 301 -14.93 -9.01 -17.05
CA MET A 301 -14.02 -9.32 -18.15
C MET A 301 -14.21 -10.75 -18.71
N GLY A 302 -14.97 -11.59 -18.03
CA GLY A 302 -15.12 -13.02 -18.38
C GLY A 302 -13.87 -13.86 -18.07
N THR A 303 -13.00 -13.40 -17.15
CA THR A 303 -11.77 -14.06 -16.77
C THR A 303 -12.00 -14.99 -15.59
N ASN A 304 -11.45 -16.21 -15.64
CA ASN A 304 -11.54 -17.15 -14.54
C ASN A 304 -10.48 -16.85 -13.45
N VAL A 305 -10.95 -16.69 -12.21
CA VAL A 305 -10.14 -16.39 -11.02
C VAL A 305 -10.50 -17.31 -9.86
N GLU A 306 -10.11 -18.56 -9.98
CA GLU A 306 -10.53 -19.60 -9.03
C GLU A 306 -9.99 -19.38 -7.62
N PHE A 307 -8.76 -18.89 -7.48
CA PHE A 307 -8.17 -18.56 -6.18
C PHE A 307 -8.98 -17.46 -5.46
N VAL A 308 -9.25 -16.35 -6.16
CA VAL A 308 -10.05 -15.26 -5.61
C VAL A 308 -11.48 -15.69 -5.32
N ASN A 309 -12.12 -16.42 -6.25
CA ASN A 309 -13.49 -16.93 -6.07
C ASN A 309 -13.59 -17.83 -4.84
N THR A 310 -12.62 -18.75 -4.68
CA THR A 310 -12.57 -19.65 -3.52
C THR A 310 -12.40 -18.88 -2.21
N LEU A 311 -11.57 -17.84 -2.20
CA LEU A 311 -11.44 -16.99 -1.02
C LEU A 311 -12.77 -16.30 -0.69
N VAL A 312 -13.48 -15.76 -1.70
CA VAL A 312 -14.76 -15.08 -1.48
C VAL A 312 -15.82 -16.04 -0.93
N LEU A 313 -15.86 -17.30 -1.37
CA LEU A 313 -16.76 -18.31 -0.78
C LEU A 313 -16.52 -18.49 0.72
N LEU A 314 -15.27 -18.48 1.18
CA LEU A 314 -14.96 -18.49 2.62
C LEU A 314 -15.41 -17.21 3.31
N LEU A 315 -15.18 -16.04 2.68
CA LEU A 315 -15.59 -14.75 3.24
C LEU A 315 -17.11 -14.58 3.34
N ASP A 316 -17.87 -15.38 2.57
CA ASP A 316 -19.34 -15.41 2.56
C ASP A 316 -19.91 -16.58 3.40
N ASP A 317 -19.04 -17.27 4.16
CA ASP A 317 -19.38 -18.42 5.02
C ASP A 317 -20.00 -19.61 4.24
N GLU A 318 -19.75 -19.72 2.91
CA GLU A 318 -20.23 -20.82 2.07
C GLU A 318 -19.38 -22.09 2.16
N ILE A 319 -18.09 -21.95 2.49
CA ILE A 319 -17.15 -23.04 2.72
C ILE A 319 -16.33 -22.75 3.97
N ASP A 320 -15.78 -23.80 4.59
CA ASP A 320 -14.86 -23.64 5.72
C ASP A 320 -13.39 -23.39 5.27
N ALA A 321 -12.54 -23.08 6.23
CA ALA A 321 -11.13 -22.75 5.97
C ALA A 321 -10.34 -23.92 5.38
N GLU A 322 -10.65 -25.16 5.79
CA GLU A 322 -9.99 -26.37 5.29
C GLU A 322 -10.33 -26.63 3.84
N GLU A 323 -11.62 -26.55 3.49
CA GLU A 323 -12.11 -26.70 2.12
C GLU A 323 -11.55 -25.58 1.23
N CYS A 324 -11.50 -24.35 1.75
CA CYS A 324 -10.95 -23.20 1.02
C CYS A 324 -9.50 -23.46 0.59
N VAL A 325 -8.59 -23.82 1.51
CA VAL A 325 -7.18 -24.03 1.15
C VAL A 325 -6.98 -25.27 0.27
N ARG A 326 -7.81 -26.32 0.43
CA ARG A 326 -7.77 -27.50 -0.45
C ARG A 326 -8.13 -27.14 -1.90
N ARG A 327 -9.18 -26.36 -2.10
CA ARG A 327 -9.57 -25.90 -3.44
C ARG A 327 -8.50 -25.03 -4.06
N MET A 328 -7.93 -24.07 -3.31
CA MET A 328 -6.91 -23.15 -3.82
C MET A 328 -5.64 -23.82 -4.32
N VAL A 329 -5.24 -24.98 -3.79
CA VAL A 329 -4.01 -25.67 -4.20
C VAL A 329 -4.23 -26.78 -5.22
N CYS A 330 -5.48 -27.16 -5.49
CA CYS A 330 -5.82 -28.17 -6.50
C CYS A 330 -6.20 -27.54 -7.85
N LEU A 331 -5.91 -26.26 -8.04
CA LEU A 331 -6.23 -25.48 -9.24
C LEU A 331 -5.34 -25.84 -10.43
#